data_c8dcd53a490a1ec3a26e7d80cf7d8ee2
#
_entry.id   c8dcd53a490a1ec3a26e7d80cf7d8ee2
#
_cell.length_a   1.000
_cell.length_b   1.000
_cell.length_c   1.000
_cell.angle_alpha   90.00
_cell.angle_beta   90.00
_cell.angle_gamma   90.00
#
_symmetry.space_group_name_H-M   'P 1'
#
loop_
_entity.id
_entity.type
_entity.pdbx_description
1 polymer ?
#
loop_
_entity_poly.entity_id
_entity_poly.type
_entity_poly.pdbx_seq_one_letter_code
_entity_poly.pdbx_strand_id
1 'polypeptide(L)'
;MVTVYLTGEPSEEVARATCSDEVIFLGYKSSQVRGLKLKAIAQIREILARGTFKFCIAHRSKPTYVALLASQLPVISIHHNYDDFGRFTRRFLVNLFRSRLLLLGVSDSVRDEMRASLPKWPHRQIETLYNRIDVAAVQSQFLSRQAAREFLGLPPDSWIIGNVGRLHHDKDQATLLRGFKNALGSLPADSLLVIMGKGPLEKDLKQLALDLGIAQSVVFTGNVADGRKYFKAFDVFALTSDHEPFGMVLLEAMAAALPLVCSDCGGGAEVVRGVGTLFPFGDDQALAACMLAEYRNRENVNAAQILQQLQERFSDEAVRSRFWDLPFVRRLLNNQSI
;
A
#
# COMPACT_ATOMS: atom_id res chain seq x y z
N MET A 1 -12.69 0.85 21.83
CA MET A 1 -12.64 0.13 20.52
C MET A 1 -12.13 -1.28 20.75
N VAL A 2 -12.72 -2.30 20.08
CA VAL A 2 -12.25 -3.70 20.15
C VAL A 2 -11.77 -4.10 18.77
N THR A 3 -10.53 -4.60 18.67
CA THR A 3 -9.99 -5.13 17.41
C THR A 3 -9.95 -6.65 17.44
N VAL A 4 -10.49 -7.29 16.40
CA VAL A 4 -10.55 -8.74 16.29
C VAL A 4 -9.77 -9.23 15.07
N TYR A 5 -8.72 -9.99 15.29
CA TYR A 5 -7.98 -10.69 14.25
C TYR A 5 -8.60 -12.07 14.02
N LEU A 6 -9.20 -12.28 12.83
CA LEU A 6 -9.82 -13.56 12.49
C LEU A 6 -8.78 -14.66 12.28
N THR A 7 -7.66 -14.33 11.66
CA THR A 7 -6.62 -15.28 11.28
C THR A 7 -5.26 -14.82 11.81
N GLY A 8 -4.34 -15.76 11.94
CA GLY A 8 -2.99 -15.54 12.48
C GLY A 8 -2.88 -15.99 13.93
N GLU A 9 -1.66 -16.31 14.33
CA GLU A 9 -1.35 -16.68 15.71
C GLU A 9 -1.37 -15.41 16.59
N PRO A 10 -1.73 -15.52 17.87
CA PRO A 10 -1.60 -14.43 18.83
C PRO A 10 -0.17 -13.87 18.86
N SER A 11 -0.04 -12.55 18.80
CA SER A 11 1.24 -11.85 18.85
C SER A 11 1.13 -10.65 19.77
N GLU A 12 1.97 -10.61 20.79
CA GLU A 12 2.06 -9.46 21.70
C GLU A 12 2.53 -8.19 20.99
N GLU A 13 3.45 -8.33 20.02
CA GLU A 13 3.93 -7.22 19.21
C GLU A 13 2.78 -6.59 18.42
N VAL A 14 1.99 -7.41 17.73
CA VAL A 14 0.80 -6.95 16.99
C VAL A 14 -0.24 -6.35 17.94
N ALA A 15 -0.46 -6.95 19.10
CA ALA A 15 -1.39 -6.41 20.09
C ALA A 15 -0.96 -5.03 20.59
N ARG A 16 0.33 -4.84 20.92
CA ARG A 16 0.88 -3.54 21.35
C ARG A 16 0.83 -2.47 20.25
N ALA A 17 1.07 -2.87 18.99
CA ALA A 17 1.00 -1.97 17.84
C ALA A 17 -0.46 -1.59 17.47
N THR A 18 -1.44 -2.34 17.98
CA THR A 18 -2.86 -2.08 17.69
C THR A 18 -3.42 -1.06 18.68
N CYS A 19 -3.78 0.13 18.17
CA CYS A 19 -4.39 1.22 18.98
C CYS A 19 -5.86 0.90 19.32
N SER A 20 -6.09 -0.07 20.22
CA SER A 20 -7.43 -0.52 20.66
C SER A 20 -7.43 -0.80 22.14
N ASP A 21 -8.60 -0.60 22.78
CA ASP A 21 -8.78 -0.88 24.22
C ASP A 21 -8.67 -2.39 24.50
N GLU A 22 -9.08 -3.21 23.53
CA GLU A 22 -9.03 -4.67 23.61
C GLU A 22 -8.64 -5.24 22.26
N VAL A 23 -7.76 -6.25 22.25
CA VAL A 23 -7.32 -6.99 21.05
C VAL A 23 -7.59 -8.47 21.24
N ILE A 24 -8.37 -9.06 20.33
CA ILE A 24 -8.80 -10.45 20.37
C ILE A 24 -8.25 -11.19 19.14
N PHE A 25 -7.54 -12.30 19.35
CA PHE A 25 -7.10 -13.19 18.28
C PHE A 25 -7.98 -14.44 18.28
N LEU A 26 -8.69 -14.70 17.17
CA LEU A 26 -9.49 -15.91 17.02
C LEU A 26 -8.68 -17.11 16.54
N GLY A 27 -7.47 -16.89 16.03
CA GLY A 27 -6.51 -17.94 15.68
C GLY A 27 -6.93 -18.86 14.53
N TYR A 28 -7.88 -18.46 13.67
CA TYR A 28 -8.30 -19.31 12.56
C TYR A 28 -7.20 -19.46 11.51
N LYS A 29 -7.02 -20.68 11.01
CA LYS A 29 -6.26 -20.92 9.79
C LYS A 29 -7.05 -20.44 8.58
N SER A 30 -6.37 -20.04 7.51
CA SER A 30 -7.00 -19.54 6.27
C SER A 30 -8.00 -20.53 5.66
N SER A 31 -7.84 -21.84 5.89
CA SER A 31 -8.78 -22.89 5.47
C SER A 31 -10.08 -22.87 6.27
N GLN A 32 -10.03 -22.56 7.57
CA GLN A 32 -11.19 -22.54 8.47
C GLN A 32 -12.11 -21.33 8.23
N VAL A 33 -11.59 -20.26 7.62
CA VAL A 33 -12.39 -19.09 7.19
C VAL A 33 -12.78 -19.17 5.69
N ARG A 34 -12.93 -20.40 5.15
CA ARG A 34 -13.57 -20.67 3.87
C ARG A 34 -15.04 -21.07 4.08
N GLY A 35 -15.83 -21.04 3.02
CA GLY A 35 -17.27 -21.41 3.10
C GLY A 35 -18.09 -20.49 4.00
N LEU A 36 -19.01 -21.05 4.77
CA LEU A 36 -20.02 -20.31 5.55
C LEU A 36 -19.51 -19.62 6.82
N LYS A 37 -18.32 -19.95 7.33
CA LYS A 37 -17.66 -19.29 8.49
C LYS A 37 -18.51 -19.25 9.77
N LEU A 38 -19.40 -20.22 10.00
CA LEU A 38 -20.39 -20.20 11.08
C LEU A 38 -19.77 -20.01 12.46
N LYS A 39 -18.62 -20.66 12.74
CA LYS A 39 -17.91 -20.48 14.02
C LYS A 39 -17.43 -19.04 14.21
N ALA A 40 -16.82 -18.43 13.20
CA ALA A 40 -16.37 -17.05 13.27
C ALA A 40 -17.56 -16.08 13.46
N ILE A 41 -18.69 -16.31 12.77
CA ILE A 41 -19.91 -15.52 12.94
C ILE A 41 -20.44 -15.62 14.36
N ALA A 42 -20.48 -16.82 14.94
CA ALA A 42 -20.94 -17.03 16.32
C ALA A 42 -20.05 -16.28 17.33
N GLN A 43 -18.73 -16.42 17.22
CA GLN A 43 -17.80 -15.75 18.11
C GLN A 43 -17.85 -14.22 17.98
N ILE A 44 -17.94 -13.67 16.77
CA ILE A 44 -18.12 -12.21 16.59
C ILE A 44 -19.44 -11.76 17.21
N ARG A 45 -20.53 -12.55 17.10
CA ARG A 45 -21.81 -12.24 17.74
C ARG A 45 -21.68 -12.19 19.25
N GLU A 46 -20.96 -13.14 19.85
CA GLU A 46 -20.70 -13.16 21.30
C GLU A 46 -19.89 -11.94 21.75
N ILE A 47 -18.85 -11.56 20.99
CA ILE A 47 -18.05 -10.36 21.27
C ILE A 47 -18.93 -9.10 21.21
N LEU A 48 -19.74 -8.98 20.17
CA LEU A 48 -20.63 -7.84 19.98
C LEU A 48 -21.71 -7.74 21.08
N ALA A 49 -22.14 -8.88 21.66
CA ALA A 49 -23.10 -8.91 22.76
C ALA A 49 -22.53 -8.43 24.11
N ARG A 50 -21.20 -8.34 24.25
CA ARG A 50 -20.53 -7.89 25.49
C ARG A 50 -20.46 -6.35 25.62
N GLY A 51 -20.78 -5.60 24.57
CA GLY A 51 -20.64 -4.15 24.58
C GLY A 51 -21.63 -3.42 23.69
N THR A 52 -21.65 -2.10 23.79
CA THR A 52 -22.48 -1.22 22.96
C THR A 52 -21.65 -0.67 21.80
N PHE A 53 -21.75 -1.30 20.65
CA PHE A 53 -21.03 -0.88 19.44
C PHE A 53 -21.99 -0.11 18.52
N LYS A 54 -21.52 0.98 17.93
CA LYS A 54 -22.31 1.77 16.95
C LYS A 54 -22.18 1.23 15.53
N PHE A 55 -21.02 0.69 15.16
CA PHE A 55 -20.74 0.12 13.84
C PHE A 55 -19.53 -0.83 13.90
N CYS A 56 -19.35 -1.60 12.84
CA CYS A 56 -18.16 -2.44 12.64
C CYS A 56 -17.31 -1.90 11.48
N ILE A 57 -15.98 -1.91 11.63
CA ILE A 57 -15.04 -1.72 10.52
C ILE A 57 -14.46 -3.09 10.17
N ALA A 58 -14.49 -3.44 8.90
CA ALA A 58 -14.00 -4.72 8.40
C ALA A 58 -13.00 -4.51 7.25
N HIS A 59 -11.82 -5.10 7.36
CA HIS A 59 -10.83 -5.05 6.29
C HIS A 59 -10.95 -6.28 5.39
N ARG A 60 -11.21 -6.07 4.08
CA ARG A 60 -11.39 -7.10 3.07
C ARG A 60 -12.72 -7.85 3.16
N SER A 61 -13.05 -8.61 2.11
CA SER A 61 -14.34 -9.27 1.93
C SER A 61 -14.69 -10.34 2.98
N LYS A 62 -13.71 -11.06 3.56
CA LYS A 62 -14.03 -12.13 4.54
C LYS A 62 -14.50 -11.58 5.90
N PRO A 63 -13.80 -10.64 6.55
CA PRO A 63 -14.30 -9.97 7.76
C PRO A 63 -15.62 -9.23 7.53
N THR A 64 -15.79 -8.59 6.37
CA THR A 64 -17.07 -7.96 5.99
C THR A 64 -18.23 -8.96 6.01
N TYR A 65 -18.06 -10.14 5.39
CA TYR A 65 -19.03 -11.22 5.43
C TYR A 65 -19.39 -11.60 6.86
N VAL A 66 -18.38 -11.81 7.72
CA VAL A 66 -18.59 -12.22 9.11
C VAL A 66 -19.33 -11.13 9.89
N ALA A 67 -18.94 -9.88 9.79
CA ALA A 67 -19.58 -8.77 10.48
C ALA A 67 -21.05 -8.57 10.08
N LEU A 68 -21.34 -8.67 8.77
CA LEU A 68 -22.70 -8.55 8.22
C LEU A 68 -23.64 -9.63 8.74
N LEU A 69 -23.17 -10.86 8.93
CA LEU A 69 -23.97 -11.99 9.39
C LEU A 69 -24.00 -12.13 10.92
N ALA A 70 -23.01 -11.55 11.63
CA ALA A 70 -22.93 -11.61 13.08
C ALA A 70 -23.87 -10.60 13.77
N SER A 71 -24.21 -9.48 13.12
CA SER A 71 -24.99 -8.40 13.73
C SER A 71 -25.87 -7.67 12.73
N GLN A 72 -26.72 -6.77 13.25
CA GLN A 72 -27.48 -5.80 12.47
C GLN A 72 -26.80 -4.41 12.43
N LEU A 73 -25.60 -4.28 12.98
CA LEU A 73 -24.85 -3.03 12.99
C LEU A 73 -24.49 -2.59 11.56
N PRO A 74 -24.37 -1.28 11.32
CA PRO A 74 -23.73 -0.76 10.13
C PRO A 74 -22.31 -1.28 10.00
N VAL A 75 -21.88 -1.58 8.77
CA VAL A 75 -20.53 -2.09 8.48
C VAL A 75 -19.83 -1.17 7.50
N ILE A 76 -18.61 -0.78 7.84
CA ILE A 76 -17.71 -0.05 6.96
C ILE A 76 -16.65 -1.07 6.50
N SER A 77 -16.62 -1.35 5.20
CA SER A 77 -15.72 -2.36 4.61
C SER A 77 -14.60 -1.70 3.83
N ILE A 78 -13.34 -1.91 4.23
CA ILE A 78 -12.16 -1.34 3.60
C ILE A 78 -11.49 -2.40 2.72
N HIS A 79 -11.31 -2.06 1.43
CA HIS A 79 -10.78 -2.94 0.39
C HIS A 79 -9.38 -2.48 -0.04
N HIS A 80 -8.41 -3.40 0.06
CA HIS A 80 -6.99 -3.15 -0.16
C HIS A 80 -6.47 -3.71 -1.49
N ASN A 81 -7.32 -4.41 -2.25
CA ASN A 81 -6.93 -5.04 -3.51
C ASN A 81 -8.04 -4.85 -4.54
N TYR A 82 -7.67 -4.99 -5.80
CA TYR A 82 -8.61 -5.15 -6.91
C TYR A 82 -9.33 -6.50 -6.87
N ASP A 83 -10.38 -6.64 -7.67
CA ASP A 83 -11.18 -7.86 -7.90
C ASP A 83 -11.88 -8.43 -6.66
N ASP A 84 -12.08 -7.61 -5.64
CA ASP A 84 -12.81 -8.07 -4.46
C ASP A 84 -14.27 -8.39 -4.77
N PHE A 85 -14.87 -7.81 -5.81
CA PHE A 85 -16.24 -8.03 -6.26
C PHE A 85 -16.37 -8.75 -7.62
N GLY A 86 -15.32 -9.34 -8.16
CA GLY A 86 -15.37 -10.15 -9.38
C GLY A 86 -16.28 -11.39 -9.24
N ARG A 87 -16.39 -11.97 -8.04
CA ARG A 87 -17.22 -13.15 -7.78
C ARG A 87 -18.68 -12.78 -7.53
N PHE A 88 -19.61 -13.44 -8.22
CA PHE A 88 -21.06 -13.25 -8.07
C PHE A 88 -21.54 -13.36 -6.62
N THR A 89 -21.06 -14.36 -5.86
CA THR A 89 -21.46 -14.55 -4.45
C THR A 89 -21.12 -13.38 -3.55
N ARG A 90 -20.00 -12.69 -3.79
CA ARG A 90 -19.62 -11.49 -3.03
C ARG A 90 -20.51 -10.30 -3.40
N ARG A 91 -20.79 -10.11 -4.69
CA ARG A 91 -21.74 -9.08 -5.16
C ARG A 91 -23.15 -9.31 -4.60
N PHE A 92 -23.64 -10.56 -4.65
CA PHE A 92 -24.94 -10.92 -4.09
C PHE A 92 -25.03 -10.56 -2.60
N LEU A 93 -24.03 -10.93 -1.80
CA LEU A 93 -24.02 -10.65 -0.37
C LEU A 93 -24.06 -9.14 -0.08
N VAL A 94 -23.17 -8.35 -0.69
CA VAL A 94 -23.13 -6.91 -0.40
C VAL A 94 -24.40 -6.21 -0.88
N ASN A 95 -25.02 -6.67 -1.97
CA ASN A 95 -26.31 -6.17 -2.42
C ASN A 95 -27.45 -6.46 -1.42
N LEU A 96 -27.43 -7.63 -0.75
CA LEU A 96 -28.41 -7.99 0.27
C LEU A 96 -28.35 -7.08 1.50
N PHE A 97 -27.12 -6.63 1.87
CA PHE A 97 -26.88 -5.79 3.03
C PHE A 97 -26.59 -4.33 2.70
N ARG A 98 -26.89 -3.91 1.45
CA ARG A 98 -26.54 -2.58 0.93
C ARG A 98 -27.00 -1.43 1.82
N SER A 99 -28.20 -1.52 2.45
CA SER A 99 -28.77 -0.45 3.27
C SER A 99 -27.91 -0.05 4.47
N ARG A 100 -27.06 -0.93 4.97
CA ARG A 100 -26.21 -0.69 6.14
C ARG A 100 -24.71 -0.88 5.88
N LEU A 101 -24.28 -0.78 4.62
CA LEU A 101 -22.90 -1.03 4.21
C LEU A 101 -22.30 0.17 3.48
N LEU A 102 -21.13 0.60 3.93
CA LEU A 102 -20.22 1.51 3.22
C LEU A 102 -19.02 0.71 2.73
N LEU A 103 -18.66 0.86 1.47
CA LEU A 103 -17.45 0.28 0.87
C LEU A 103 -16.42 1.39 0.68
N LEU A 104 -15.20 1.16 1.13
CA LEU A 104 -14.07 2.08 0.99
C LEU A 104 -12.93 1.41 0.24
N GLY A 105 -12.53 1.98 -0.89
CA GLY A 105 -11.29 1.62 -1.58
C GLY A 105 -10.10 2.38 -1.02
N VAL A 106 -8.93 1.74 -0.93
CA VAL A 106 -7.71 2.41 -0.48
C VAL A 106 -7.12 3.39 -1.49
N SER A 107 -7.70 3.48 -2.67
CA SER A 107 -7.36 4.42 -3.74
C SER A 107 -8.62 4.72 -4.57
N ASP A 108 -8.57 5.77 -5.37
CA ASP A 108 -9.62 6.08 -6.33
C ASP A 108 -9.73 4.96 -7.38
N SER A 109 -8.62 4.39 -7.77
CA SER A 109 -8.57 3.26 -8.71
C SER A 109 -9.28 2.02 -8.16
N VAL A 110 -9.06 1.64 -6.89
CA VAL A 110 -9.78 0.53 -6.24
C VAL A 110 -11.27 0.87 -6.07
N ARG A 111 -11.60 2.11 -5.68
CA ARG A 111 -12.99 2.60 -5.62
C ARG A 111 -13.70 2.46 -6.96
N ASP A 112 -13.07 2.90 -8.05
CA ASP A 112 -13.69 2.93 -9.36
C ASP A 112 -13.88 1.52 -9.92
N GLU A 113 -12.96 0.60 -9.66
CA GLU A 113 -13.15 -0.82 -9.94
C GLU A 113 -14.36 -1.40 -9.17
N MET A 114 -14.50 -1.08 -7.88
CA MET A 114 -15.66 -1.50 -7.10
C MET A 114 -16.96 -0.92 -7.64
N ARG A 115 -16.97 0.37 -8.06
CA ARG A 115 -18.14 1.01 -8.70
C ARG A 115 -18.51 0.32 -10.01
N ALA A 116 -17.53 -0.02 -10.83
CA ALA A 116 -17.74 -0.79 -12.07
C ALA A 116 -18.34 -2.18 -11.78
N SER A 117 -17.88 -2.84 -10.73
CA SER A 117 -18.40 -4.14 -10.29
C SER A 117 -19.80 -4.08 -9.67
N LEU A 118 -20.22 -2.90 -9.15
CA LEU A 118 -21.47 -2.66 -8.44
C LEU A 118 -22.25 -1.45 -9.03
N PRO A 119 -22.61 -1.47 -10.33
CA PRO A 119 -23.09 -0.29 -11.04
C PRO A 119 -24.44 0.27 -10.54
N LYS A 120 -25.20 -0.50 -9.75
CA LYS A 120 -26.47 -0.06 -9.16
C LYS A 120 -26.30 0.59 -7.77
N TRP A 121 -25.08 0.72 -7.27
CA TRP A 121 -24.84 1.34 -5.98
C TRP A 121 -24.73 2.85 -6.09
N PRO A 122 -25.27 3.60 -5.11
CA PRO A 122 -25.02 5.04 -5.03
C PRO A 122 -23.53 5.30 -4.83
N HIS A 123 -22.95 6.25 -5.53
CA HIS A 123 -21.54 6.60 -5.39
C HIS A 123 -21.16 6.94 -3.94
N ARG A 124 -22.07 7.58 -3.17
CA ARG A 124 -21.87 7.88 -1.74
C ARG A 124 -21.73 6.67 -0.82
N GLN A 125 -21.95 5.45 -1.31
CA GLN A 125 -21.74 4.21 -0.58
C GLN A 125 -20.47 3.43 -1.03
N ILE A 126 -19.77 3.96 -2.04
CA ILE A 126 -18.49 3.44 -2.50
C ILE A 126 -17.55 4.63 -2.63
N GLU A 127 -16.73 4.86 -1.62
CA GLU A 127 -15.88 6.04 -1.48
C GLU A 127 -14.41 5.65 -1.35
N THR A 128 -13.52 6.62 -1.40
CA THR A 128 -12.09 6.43 -1.18
C THR A 128 -11.71 6.80 0.25
N LEU A 129 -10.96 5.93 0.89
CA LEU A 129 -10.20 6.23 2.09
C LEU A 129 -8.76 5.75 1.89
N TYR A 130 -7.86 6.66 1.59
CA TYR A 130 -6.46 6.33 1.36
C TYR A 130 -5.83 5.59 2.56
N ASN A 131 -4.86 4.71 2.28
CA ASN A 131 -3.98 4.23 3.35
C ASN A 131 -3.19 5.42 3.91
N ARG A 132 -2.77 5.27 5.14
CA ARG A 132 -2.12 6.33 5.93
C ARG A 132 -0.77 5.88 6.47
N ILE A 133 0.03 6.85 6.86
CA ILE A 133 1.32 6.64 7.51
C ILE A 133 1.49 7.63 8.66
N ASP A 134 2.04 7.17 9.76
CA ASP A 134 2.54 8.06 10.82
C ASP A 134 3.87 8.66 10.35
N VAL A 135 3.80 9.86 9.79
CA VAL A 135 4.94 10.52 9.16
C VAL A 135 6.09 10.73 10.16
N ALA A 136 5.77 11.20 11.37
CA ALA A 136 6.78 11.48 12.40
C ALA A 136 7.45 10.18 12.89
N ALA A 137 6.65 9.14 13.17
CA ALA A 137 7.18 7.85 13.60
C ALA A 137 8.07 7.19 12.54
N VAL A 138 7.70 7.31 11.25
CA VAL A 138 8.53 6.76 10.16
C VAL A 138 9.80 7.56 9.99
N GLN A 139 9.72 8.89 10.00
CA GLN A 139 10.90 9.76 9.88
C GLN A 139 11.91 9.55 11.02
N SER A 140 11.43 9.32 12.24
CA SER A 140 12.30 9.06 13.41
C SER A 140 13.08 7.74 13.31
N GLN A 141 12.65 6.82 12.47
CA GLN A 141 13.31 5.52 12.26
C GLN A 141 14.38 5.56 11.16
N PHE A 142 14.41 6.59 10.31
CA PHE A 142 15.38 6.63 9.23
C PHE A 142 16.81 6.77 9.75
N LEU A 143 17.69 5.92 9.24
CA LEU A 143 19.12 6.11 9.38
C LEU A 143 19.59 7.32 8.52
N SER A 144 20.73 7.90 8.88
CA SER A 144 21.37 8.86 7.99
C SER A 144 21.73 8.19 6.66
N ARG A 145 21.87 8.98 5.58
CA ARG A 145 22.32 8.48 4.26
C ARG A 145 23.58 7.63 4.38
N GLN A 146 24.58 8.12 5.12
CA GLN A 146 25.84 7.41 5.32
C GLN A 146 25.62 6.06 6.02
N ALA A 147 24.95 6.05 7.17
CA ALA A 147 24.70 4.82 7.93
C ALA A 147 23.84 3.79 7.16
N ALA A 148 22.86 4.28 6.39
CA ALA A 148 22.03 3.40 5.56
C ALA A 148 22.84 2.75 4.42
N ARG A 149 23.70 3.50 3.75
CA ARG A 149 24.59 2.98 2.70
C ARG A 149 25.64 2.04 3.25
N GLU A 150 26.27 2.37 4.36
CA GLU A 150 27.24 1.51 5.03
C GLU A 150 26.61 0.16 5.40
N PHE A 151 25.42 0.17 6.02
CA PHE A 151 24.72 -1.07 6.36
C PHE A 151 24.39 -1.94 5.14
N LEU A 152 23.99 -1.31 4.03
CA LEU A 152 23.64 -2.00 2.78
C LEU A 152 24.87 -2.36 1.93
N GLY A 153 26.10 -2.00 2.34
CA GLY A 153 27.32 -2.22 1.58
C GLY A 153 27.38 -1.40 0.29
N LEU A 154 26.77 -0.20 0.27
CA LEU A 154 26.68 0.66 -0.90
C LEU A 154 27.75 1.75 -0.86
N PRO A 155 28.29 2.19 -2.01
CA PRO A 155 29.25 3.28 -2.09
C PRO A 155 28.64 4.59 -1.56
N PRO A 156 29.43 5.45 -0.87
CA PRO A 156 28.91 6.68 -0.26
C PRO A 156 28.43 7.72 -1.27
N ASP A 157 29.08 7.82 -2.43
CA ASP A 157 28.89 8.94 -3.36
C ASP A 157 28.15 8.56 -4.65
N SER A 158 27.95 7.28 -4.93
CA SER A 158 27.22 6.80 -6.12
C SER A 158 25.79 7.33 -6.15
N TRP A 159 25.28 7.58 -7.36
CA TRP A 159 23.87 7.88 -7.54
C TRP A 159 23.05 6.58 -7.55
N ILE A 160 22.06 6.49 -6.69
CA ILE A 160 21.35 5.23 -6.40
C ILE A 160 19.85 5.36 -6.66
N ILE A 161 19.36 4.51 -7.58
CA ILE A 161 17.92 4.29 -7.77
C ILE A 161 17.50 3.17 -6.83
N GLY A 162 16.51 3.42 -5.95
CA GLY A 162 15.96 2.43 -5.04
C GLY A 162 14.64 1.84 -5.53
N ASN A 163 14.44 0.55 -5.36
CA ASN A 163 13.16 -0.14 -5.48
C ASN A 163 12.96 -1.06 -4.29
N VAL A 164 11.81 -1.02 -3.67
CA VAL A 164 11.48 -1.84 -2.50
C VAL A 164 10.17 -2.57 -2.73
N GLY A 165 10.18 -3.89 -2.65
CA GLY A 165 8.98 -4.69 -2.82
C GLY A 165 9.23 -6.17 -3.02
N ARG A 166 8.16 -6.95 -3.07
CA ARG A 166 8.24 -8.38 -3.40
C ARG A 166 8.73 -8.54 -4.85
N LEU A 167 9.59 -9.53 -5.10
CA LEU A 167 10.00 -9.88 -6.45
C LEU A 167 8.93 -10.78 -7.09
N HIS A 168 7.91 -10.14 -7.65
CA HIS A 168 6.70 -10.77 -8.18
C HIS A 168 6.23 -10.06 -9.45
N HIS A 169 5.47 -10.76 -10.30
CA HIS A 169 5.03 -10.24 -11.60
C HIS A 169 4.31 -8.89 -11.51
N ASP A 170 3.49 -8.68 -10.48
CA ASP A 170 2.76 -7.42 -10.25
C ASP A 170 3.65 -6.21 -9.95
N LYS A 171 4.94 -6.42 -9.68
CA LYS A 171 5.93 -5.36 -9.40
C LYS A 171 6.80 -4.99 -10.60
N ASP A 172 6.78 -5.80 -11.63
CA ASP A 172 7.47 -5.60 -12.93
C ASP A 172 8.90 -5.03 -12.82
N GLN A 173 9.71 -5.64 -11.94
CA GLN A 173 11.13 -5.28 -11.86
C GLN A 173 11.89 -5.59 -13.16
N ALA A 174 11.33 -6.36 -14.06
CA ALA A 174 11.92 -6.59 -15.38
C ALA A 174 11.97 -5.30 -16.22
N THR A 175 10.88 -4.52 -16.22
CA THR A 175 10.87 -3.18 -16.84
C THR A 175 11.85 -2.23 -16.14
N LEU A 176 11.97 -2.32 -14.81
CA LEU A 176 12.94 -1.53 -14.05
C LEU A 176 14.38 -1.80 -14.47
N LEU A 177 14.76 -3.07 -14.62
CA LEU A 177 16.09 -3.48 -15.08
C LEU A 177 16.38 -2.98 -16.51
N ARG A 178 15.41 -3.12 -17.43
CA ARG A 178 15.55 -2.62 -18.81
C ARG A 178 15.66 -1.11 -18.87
N GLY A 179 14.81 -0.38 -18.14
CA GLY A 179 14.86 1.08 -18.06
C GLY A 179 16.18 1.58 -17.49
N PHE A 180 16.69 0.94 -16.43
CA PHE A 180 18.00 1.26 -15.88
C PHE A 180 19.12 1.01 -16.89
N LYS A 181 19.10 -0.15 -17.62
CA LYS A 181 20.04 -0.42 -18.71
C LYS A 181 20.04 0.69 -19.76
N ASN A 182 18.85 1.13 -20.17
CA ASN A 182 18.71 2.17 -21.19
C ASN A 182 19.24 3.54 -20.70
N ALA A 183 19.13 3.82 -19.40
CA ALA A 183 19.64 5.07 -18.82
C ALA A 183 21.15 5.04 -18.51
N LEU A 184 21.72 3.85 -18.22
CA LEU A 184 23.03 3.69 -17.59
C LEU A 184 24.17 4.40 -18.32
N GLY A 185 24.17 4.38 -19.66
CA GLY A 185 25.19 5.05 -20.47
C GLY A 185 25.19 6.59 -20.40
N SER A 186 24.14 7.19 -19.82
CA SER A 186 23.98 8.64 -19.64
C SER A 186 23.93 9.06 -18.16
N LEU A 187 24.05 8.10 -17.26
CA LEU A 187 24.21 8.30 -15.80
C LEU A 187 25.71 8.27 -15.43
N PRO A 188 26.08 8.71 -14.20
CA PRO A 188 27.44 8.48 -13.68
C PRO A 188 27.83 7.00 -13.76
N ALA A 189 29.10 6.73 -14.06
CA ALA A 189 29.59 5.38 -14.29
C ALA A 189 29.45 4.45 -13.07
N ASP A 190 29.39 5.02 -11.87
CA ASP A 190 29.20 4.33 -10.59
C ASP A 190 27.76 4.29 -10.12
N SER A 191 26.78 4.65 -10.99
CA SER A 191 25.36 4.59 -10.65
C SER A 191 24.90 3.16 -10.38
N LEU A 192 24.03 2.99 -9.39
CA LEU A 192 23.51 1.71 -8.97
C LEU A 192 21.97 1.67 -8.99
N LEU A 193 21.44 0.51 -9.33
CA LEU A 193 20.07 0.13 -9.06
C LEU A 193 20.04 -0.82 -7.85
N VAL A 194 19.36 -0.44 -6.78
CA VAL A 194 19.21 -1.26 -5.58
C VAL A 194 17.80 -1.79 -5.48
N ILE A 195 17.64 -3.10 -5.51
CA ILE A 195 16.36 -3.80 -5.40
C ILE A 195 16.32 -4.52 -4.05
N MET A 196 15.47 -4.00 -3.15
CA MET A 196 15.29 -4.51 -1.79
C MET A 196 14.01 -5.35 -1.72
N GLY A 197 14.15 -6.63 -1.43
CA GLY A 197 13.04 -7.56 -1.25
C GLY A 197 13.37 -8.97 -1.73
N LYS A 198 12.43 -9.88 -1.52
CA LYS A 198 12.49 -11.28 -1.97
C LYS A 198 11.23 -11.69 -2.71
N GLY A 199 11.32 -12.71 -3.53
CA GLY A 199 10.17 -13.27 -4.21
C GLY A 199 10.53 -14.36 -5.22
N PRO A 200 9.53 -14.99 -5.83
CA PRO A 200 9.76 -16.09 -6.77
C PRO A 200 10.57 -15.70 -7.99
N LEU A 201 10.56 -14.42 -8.40
CA LEU A 201 11.28 -13.95 -9.58
C LEU A 201 12.76 -13.59 -9.33
N GLU A 202 13.29 -13.77 -8.12
CA GLU A 202 14.66 -13.34 -7.79
C GLU A 202 15.70 -13.93 -8.73
N LYS A 203 15.61 -15.23 -9.03
CA LYS A 203 16.55 -15.90 -9.94
C LYS A 203 16.45 -15.35 -11.37
N ASP A 204 15.23 -15.17 -11.86
CA ASP A 204 14.98 -14.71 -13.23
C ASP A 204 15.42 -13.24 -13.41
N LEU A 205 15.20 -12.39 -12.41
CA LEU A 205 15.64 -10.99 -12.43
C LEU A 205 17.17 -10.88 -12.36
N LYS A 206 17.85 -11.70 -11.56
CA LYS A 206 19.32 -11.75 -11.55
C LYS A 206 19.88 -12.23 -12.90
N GLN A 207 19.25 -13.23 -13.52
CA GLN A 207 19.62 -13.67 -14.87
C GLN A 207 19.41 -12.57 -15.90
N LEU A 208 18.28 -11.87 -15.86
CA LEU A 208 18.00 -10.74 -16.74
C LEU A 208 19.06 -9.63 -16.61
N ALA A 209 19.50 -9.32 -15.38
CA ALA A 209 20.57 -8.34 -15.16
C ALA A 209 21.91 -8.77 -15.79
N LEU A 210 22.23 -10.09 -15.79
CA LEU A 210 23.37 -10.65 -16.48
C LEU A 210 23.22 -10.53 -18.01
N ASP A 211 22.08 -10.93 -18.55
CA ASP A 211 21.80 -10.90 -20.01
C ASP A 211 21.84 -9.47 -20.56
N LEU A 212 21.42 -8.48 -19.76
CA LEU A 212 21.49 -7.05 -20.09
C LEU A 212 22.90 -6.47 -19.92
N GLY A 213 23.85 -7.21 -19.34
CA GLY A 213 25.21 -6.74 -19.07
C GLY A 213 25.30 -5.66 -17.99
N ILE A 214 24.36 -5.61 -17.04
CA ILE A 214 24.31 -4.61 -15.96
C ILE A 214 24.46 -5.21 -14.56
N ALA A 215 24.77 -6.49 -14.43
CA ALA A 215 24.82 -7.20 -13.15
C ALA A 215 25.73 -6.54 -12.11
N GLN A 216 26.80 -5.86 -12.54
CA GLN A 216 27.73 -5.14 -11.65
C GLN A 216 27.15 -3.82 -11.13
N SER A 217 26.13 -3.28 -11.77
CA SER A 217 25.45 -2.03 -11.39
C SER A 217 24.09 -2.28 -10.71
N VAL A 218 23.74 -3.55 -10.44
CA VAL A 218 22.47 -3.93 -9.77
C VAL A 218 22.74 -4.67 -8.47
N VAL A 219 22.22 -4.15 -7.38
CA VAL A 219 22.35 -4.76 -6.04
C VAL A 219 21.01 -5.33 -5.60
N PHE A 220 20.94 -6.66 -5.42
CA PHE A 220 19.80 -7.33 -4.82
C PHE A 220 20.10 -7.57 -3.34
N THR A 221 19.52 -6.79 -2.45
CA THR A 221 19.77 -6.87 -1.01
C THR A 221 19.06 -8.04 -0.34
N GLY A 222 18.10 -8.67 -1.02
CA GLY A 222 17.18 -9.62 -0.39
C GLY A 222 16.22 -8.95 0.58
N ASN A 223 15.68 -9.73 1.53
CA ASN A 223 14.80 -9.19 2.57
C ASN A 223 15.63 -8.52 3.66
N VAL A 224 15.46 -7.21 3.82
CA VAL A 224 16.10 -6.42 4.86
C VAL A 224 15.09 -6.19 5.98
N ALA A 225 15.43 -6.58 7.20
CA ALA A 225 14.58 -6.31 8.36
C ALA A 225 14.43 -4.79 8.56
N ASP A 226 13.22 -4.35 8.84
CA ASP A 226 12.89 -2.93 8.95
C ASP A 226 13.37 -2.09 7.74
N GLY A 227 13.22 -2.61 6.52
CA GLY A 227 13.76 -2.04 5.29
C GLY A 227 13.47 -0.54 5.11
N ARG A 228 12.36 -0.04 5.68
CA ARG A 228 12.03 1.40 5.66
C ARG A 228 13.12 2.30 6.24
N LYS A 229 13.91 1.84 7.21
CA LYS A 229 14.98 2.61 7.86
C LYS A 229 16.06 3.08 6.88
N TYR A 230 16.16 2.40 5.74
CA TYR A 230 17.26 2.58 4.78
C TYR A 230 16.87 3.39 3.54
N PHE A 231 15.66 3.95 3.47
CA PHE A 231 15.23 4.72 2.29
C PHE A 231 16.15 5.90 1.96
N LYS A 232 16.77 6.53 2.97
CA LYS A 232 17.77 7.60 2.75
C LYS A 232 19.07 7.14 2.08
N ALA A 233 19.27 5.84 1.85
CA ALA A 233 20.36 5.36 1.02
C ALA A 233 20.18 5.71 -0.46
N PHE A 234 18.95 5.93 -0.91
CA PHE A 234 18.58 6.18 -2.29
C PHE A 234 18.60 7.66 -2.63
N ASP A 235 18.78 7.99 -3.91
CA ASP A 235 18.69 9.33 -4.47
C ASP A 235 17.36 9.55 -5.18
N VAL A 236 16.77 8.49 -5.72
CA VAL A 236 15.44 8.44 -6.33
C VAL A 236 14.80 7.10 -6.03
N PHE A 237 13.49 7.08 -5.86
CA PHE A 237 12.72 5.86 -5.67
C PHE A 237 11.89 5.55 -6.91
N ALA A 238 11.99 4.34 -7.45
CA ALA A 238 11.28 3.90 -8.64
C ALA A 238 10.32 2.74 -8.33
N LEU A 239 9.05 2.85 -8.76
CA LEU A 239 8.03 1.81 -8.66
C LEU A 239 7.44 1.53 -10.04
N THR A 240 7.57 0.28 -10.51
CA THR A 240 7.20 -0.14 -11.87
C THR A 240 5.97 -1.05 -11.92
N SER A 241 5.22 -1.13 -10.82
CA SER A 241 4.07 -2.05 -10.67
C SER A 241 3.00 -1.85 -11.75
N ASP A 242 2.39 -2.96 -12.20
CA ASP A 242 1.26 -2.94 -13.13
C ASP A 242 -0.09 -2.71 -12.43
N HIS A 243 -0.24 -3.30 -11.27
CA HIS A 243 -1.47 -3.31 -10.47
C HIS A 243 -1.17 -2.96 -9.01
N GLU A 244 -0.78 -1.70 -8.78
CA GLU A 244 -0.57 -1.21 -7.42
C GLU A 244 -1.88 -0.67 -6.84
N PRO A 245 -2.50 -1.34 -5.85
CA PRO A 245 -3.73 -0.82 -5.26
C PRO A 245 -3.56 0.52 -4.56
N PHE A 246 -2.35 0.78 -4.02
CA PHE A 246 -2.03 2.04 -3.35
C PHE A 246 -0.53 2.39 -3.36
N GLY A 247 0.35 1.46 -2.93
CA GLY A 247 1.80 1.68 -2.87
C GLY A 247 2.28 2.30 -1.56
N MET A 248 2.16 1.58 -0.44
CA MET A 248 2.68 2.04 0.86
C MET A 248 4.16 2.43 0.82
N VAL A 249 4.96 1.74 0.01
CA VAL A 249 6.39 2.04 -0.17
C VAL A 249 6.64 3.44 -0.77
N LEU A 250 5.67 3.97 -1.53
CA LEU A 250 5.73 5.35 -2.03
C LEU A 250 5.58 6.36 -0.89
N LEU A 251 4.71 6.09 0.10
CA LEU A 251 4.61 6.95 1.28
C LEU A 251 5.89 6.92 2.11
N GLU A 252 6.54 5.76 2.21
CA GLU A 252 7.84 5.61 2.88
C GLU A 252 8.94 6.40 2.15
N ALA A 253 8.95 6.37 0.82
CA ALA A 253 9.86 7.17 -0.01
C ALA A 253 9.56 8.67 0.11
N MET A 254 8.29 9.08 0.11
CA MET A 254 7.88 10.47 0.38
C MET A 254 8.32 10.94 1.76
N ALA A 255 8.19 10.10 2.79
CA ALA A 255 8.63 10.44 4.15
C ALA A 255 10.15 10.64 4.24
N ALA A 256 10.92 9.96 3.37
CA ALA A 256 12.36 10.18 3.20
C ALA A 256 12.68 11.38 2.27
N ALA A 257 11.65 12.10 1.79
CA ALA A 257 11.73 13.21 0.84
C ALA A 257 12.45 12.87 -0.47
N LEU A 258 12.31 11.62 -0.94
CA LEU A 258 12.93 11.17 -2.20
C LEU A 258 12.11 11.61 -3.41
N PRO A 259 12.75 11.98 -4.53
CA PRO A 259 12.11 12.03 -5.83
C PRO A 259 11.49 10.68 -6.18
N LEU A 260 10.33 10.70 -6.85
CA LEU A 260 9.55 9.52 -7.14
C LEU A 260 9.38 9.33 -8.65
N VAL A 261 9.64 8.12 -9.13
CA VAL A 261 9.31 7.67 -10.49
C VAL A 261 8.36 6.48 -10.37
N CYS A 262 7.18 6.55 -10.99
CA CYS A 262 6.17 5.52 -10.86
C CYS A 262 5.48 5.24 -12.20
N SER A 263 5.09 3.99 -12.44
CA SER A 263 4.21 3.65 -13.57
C SER A 263 2.87 4.39 -13.45
N ASP A 264 2.36 4.96 -14.56
CA ASP A 264 1.06 5.69 -14.58
C ASP A 264 -0.10 4.69 -14.61
N CYS A 265 -0.22 3.90 -13.54
CA CYS A 265 -1.33 2.97 -13.36
C CYS A 265 -1.69 2.78 -11.89
N GLY A 266 -2.98 2.54 -11.65
CA GLY A 266 -3.50 2.21 -10.32
C GLY A 266 -3.32 3.29 -9.27
N GLY A 267 -3.38 2.86 -8.01
CA GLY A 267 -3.26 3.73 -6.84
C GLY A 267 -1.86 4.32 -6.65
N GLY A 268 -0.80 3.66 -7.17
CA GLY A 268 0.57 4.20 -7.11
C GLY A 268 0.69 5.54 -7.85
N ALA A 269 0.11 5.63 -9.04
CA ALA A 269 0.07 6.87 -9.80
C ALA A 269 -0.67 8.01 -9.06
N GLU A 270 -1.74 7.68 -8.31
CA GLU A 270 -2.50 8.66 -7.51
C GLU A 270 -1.66 9.26 -6.36
N VAL A 271 -0.78 8.45 -5.76
CA VAL A 271 0.14 8.88 -4.70
C VAL A 271 1.19 9.84 -5.25
N VAL A 272 1.75 9.53 -6.42
CA VAL A 272 2.89 10.26 -7.01
C VAL A 272 2.46 11.52 -7.77
N ARG A 273 1.24 11.55 -8.28
CA ARG A 273 0.73 12.64 -9.13
C ARG A 273 0.84 14.01 -8.45
N GLY A 274 1.55 14.93 -9.10
CA GLY A 274 1.79 16.30 -8.62
C GLY A 274 3.13 16.49 -7.87
N VAL A 275 3.82 15.41 -7.46
CA VAL A 275 5.09 15.51 -6.72
C VAL A 275 6.20 14.59 -7.26
N GLY A 276 5.91 13.78 -8.25
CA GLY A 276 6.88 12.89 -8.89
C GLY A 276 6.59 12.71 -10.37
N THR A 277 7.38 11.89 -11.02
CA THR A 277 7.34 11.64 -12.46
C THR A 277 6.62 10.32 -12.76
N LEU A 278 5.68 10.35 -13.70
CA LEU A 278 4.94 9.17 -14.15
C LEU A 278 5.40 8.74 -15.54
N PHE A 279 5.47 7.42 -15.78
CA PHE A 279 5.77 6.84 -17.08
C PHE A 279 4.74 5.76 -17.46
N PRO A 280 4.46 5.52 -18.76
CA PRO A 280 3.54 4.47 -19.20
C PRO A 280 4.00 3.09 -18.72
N PHE A 281 3.11 2.29 -18.15
CA PHE A 281 3.43 0.95 -17.66
C PHE A 281 4.09 0.09 -18.79
N GLY A 282 5.18 -0.60 -18.42
CA GLY A 282 5.94 -1.46 -19.33
C GLY A 282 6.85 -0.71 -20.31
N ASP A 283 6.84 0.61 -20.37
CA ASP A 283 7.68 1.43 -21.24
C ASP A 283 9.04 1.70 -20.58
N ASP A 284 10.02 0.86 -20.86
CA ASP A 284 11.37 0.98 -20.30
C ASP A 284 12.17 2.17 -20.89
N GLN A 285 11.81 2.66 -22.06
CA GLN A 285 12.43 3.87 -22.64
C GLN A 285 11.94 5.13 -21.94
N ALA A 286 10.62 5.23 -21.71
CA ALA A 286 10.05 6.32 -20.93
C ALA A 286 10.57 6.31 -19.48
N LEU A 287 10.67 5.13 -18.88
CA LEU A 287 11.27 4.98 -17.54
C LEU A 287 12.73 5.47 -17.51
N ALA A 288 13.55 5.11 -18.52
CA ALA A 288 14.92 5.61 -18.62
C ALA A 288 14.97 7.13 -18.74
N ALA A 289 14.08 7.74 -19.54
CA ALA A 289 13.98 9.19 -19.66
C ALA A 289 13.62 9.86 -18.31
N CYS A 290 12.70 9.26 -17.53
CA CYS A 290 12.36 9.73 -16.18
C CYS A 290 13.57 9.64 -15.24
N MET A 291 14.30 8.52 -15.20
CA MET A 291 15.51 8.36 -14.39
C MET A 291 16.57 9.43 -14.71
N LEU A 292 16.78 9.71 -16.00
CA LEU A 292 17.72 10.74 -16.45
C LEU A 292 17.25 12.15 -16.09
N ALA A 293 15.96 12.42 -16.14
CA ALA A 293 15.39 13.69 -15.72
C ALA A 293 15.61 13.92 -14.21
N GLU A 294 15.35 12.91 -13.38
CA GLU A 294 15.59 13.00 -11.92
C GLU A 294 17.07 13.21 -11.62
N TYR A 295 17.99 12.53 -12.33
CA TYR A 295 19.42 12.76 -12.17
C TYR A 295 19.83 14.20 -12.51
N ARG A 296 19.32 14.76 -13.62
CA ARG A 296 19.62 16.13 -14.04
C ARG A 296 19.07 17.16 -13.07
N ASN A 297 17.93 16.87 -12.44
CA ASN A 297 17.26 17.76 -11.51
C ASN A 297 17.63 17.51 -10.03
N ARG A 298 18.59 16.64 -9.73
CA ARG A 298 18.91 16.18 -8.37
C ARG A 298 19.20 17.29 -7.36
N GLU A 299 19.70 18.44 -7.84
CA GLU A 299 19.99 19.61 -7.00
C GLU A 299 18.75 20.49 -6.74
N ASN A 300 17.67 20.28 -7.51
CA ASN A 300 16.44 21.07 -7.45
C ASN A 300 15.24 20.25 -6.95
N VAL A 301 15.47 19.21 -6.18
CA VAL A 301 14.41 18.37 -5.62
C VAL A 301 13.53 19.20 -4.69
N ASN A 302 12.24 19.28 -4.98
CA ASN A 302 11.30 19.97 -4.11
C ASN A 302 10.83 19.05 -2.95
N ALA A 303 11.74 18.75 -2.05
CA ALA A 303 11.48 17.94 -0.85
C ALA A 303 10.31 18.48 -0.01
N ALA A 304 10.16 19.81 0.06
CA ALA A 304 9.07 20.44 0.81
C ALA A 304 7.70 20.10 0.22
N GLN A 305 7.54 20.12 -1.10
CA GLN A 305 6.29 19.78 -1.77
C GLN A 305 5.93 18.29 -1.61
N ILE A 306 6.92 17.39 -1.67
CA ILE A 306 6.73 15.96 -1.43
C ILE A 306 6.20 15.72 -0.02
N LEU A 307 6.84 16.32 0.99
CA LEU A 307 6.43 16.18 2.39
C LEU A 307 5.09 16.85 2.67
N GLN A 308 4.80 17.99 2.05
CA GLN A 308 3.50 18.66 2.16
C GLN A 308 2.38 17.76 1.64
N GLN A 309 2.50 17.19 0.44
CA GLN A 309 1.50 16.27 -0.11
C GLN A 309 1.30 15.05 0.79
N LEU A 310 2.41 14.48 1.31
CA LEU A 310 2.35 13.37 2.24
C LEU A 310 1.54 13.74 3.49
N GLN A 311 1.82 14.90 4.08
CA GLN A 311 1.15 15.36 5.29
C GLN A 311 -0.33 15.67 5.07
N GLU A 312 -0.68 16.35 3.96
CA GLU A 312 -2.05 16.79 3.68
C GLU A 312 -2.98 15.68 3.23
N ARG A 313 -2.47 14.63 2.56
CA ARG A 313 -3.30 13.60 1.96
C ARG A 313 -3.21 12.24 2.64
N PHE A 314 -2.06 11.88 3.19
CA PHE A 314 -1.74 10.51 3.59
C PHE A 314 -1.26 10.38 5.04
N SER A 315 -1.16 11.47 5.81
CA SER A 315 -0.87 11.40 7.24
C SER A 315 -2.03 10.76 8.00
N ASP A 316 -1.72 10.25 9.19
CA ASP A 316 -2.72 9.70 10.12
C ASP A 316 -3.84 10.71 10.41
N GLU A 317 -3.47 11.98 10.56
CA GLU A 317 -4.42 13.07 10.85
C GLU A 317 -5.34 13.35 9.66
N ALA A 318 -4.78 13.52 8.46
CA ALA A 318 -5.53 13.81 7.24
C ALA A 318 -6.54 12.69 6.92
N VAL A 319 -6.11 11.43 6.97
CA VAL A 319 -6.97 10.29 6.64
C VAL A 319 -8.02 10.06 7.76
N ARG A 320 -7.66 10.26 9.03
CA ARG A 320 -8.62 10.21 10.14
C ARG A 320 -9.68 11.29 10.03
N SER A 321 -9.31 12.53 9.71
CA SER A 321 -10.27 13.62 9.46
C SER A 321 -11.19 13.24 8.31
N ARG A 322 -10.65 12.79 7.19
CA ARG A 322 -11.42 12.33 6.02
C ARG A 322 -12.42 11.22 6.38
N PHE A 323 -12.01 10.25 7.20
CA PHE A 323 -12.91 9.17 7.63
C PHE A 323 -14.12 9.69 8.41
N TRP A 324 -13.90 10.59 9.37
CA TRP A 324 -14.99 11.16 10.16
C TRP A 324 -15.88 12.10 9.36
N ASP A 325 -15.37 12.68 8.27
CA ASP A 325 -16.11 13.55 7.38
C ASP A 325 -16.99 12.81 6.36
N LEU A 326 -16.81 11.49 6.18
CA LEU A 326 -17.65 10.71 5.29
C LEU A 326 -19.13 10.83 5.66
N PRO A 327 -20.04 11.14 4.71
CA PRO A 327 -21.46 11.35 5.01
C PRO A 327 -22.13 10.16 5.71
N PHE A 328 -21.72 8.94 5.38
CA PHE A 328 -22.19 7.73 6.02
C PHE A 328 -21.76 7.68 7.49
N VAL A 329 -20.50 7.98 7.79
CA VAL A 329 -19.95 7.97 9.15
C VAL A 329 -20.56 9.07 10.03
N ARG A 330 -20.71 10.28 9.48
CA ARG A 330 -21.38 11.39 10.17
C ARG A 330 -22.81 11.04 10.60
N ARG A 331 -23.57 10.36 9.73
CA ARG A 331 -24.94 9.90 10.06
C ARG A 331 -24.95 8.88 11.21
N LEU A 332 -23.98 7.95 11.21
CA LEU A 332 -23.85 6.98 12.31
C LEU A 332 -23.59 7.64 13.66
N LEU A 333 -22.78 8.70 13.69
CA LEU A 333 -22.48 9.42 14.93
C LEU A 333 -23.69 10.20 15.46
N ASN A 334 -24.49 10.76 14.55
CA ASN A 334 -25.67 11.58 14.89
C ASN A 334 -26.93 10.74 15.14
N ASN A 335 -26.84 9.41 15.20
CA ASN A 335 -27.97 8.48 15.36
C ASN A 335 -29.09 8.66 14.32
N GLN A 336 -28.76 9.18 13.13
CA GLN A 336 -29.71 9.35 12.03
C GLN A 336 -29.86 8.03 11.27
N SER A 337 -31.07 7.75 10.77
CA SER A 337 -31.30 6.56 9.91
C SER A 337 -30.42 6.60 8.66
N ILE A 338 -29.83 5.48 8.33
CA ILE A 338 -28.87 5.29 7.23
C ILE A 338 -29.61 5.25 5.89
#